data_af3a6d738a88551753762f9763c2384b
#
_entry.id   af3a6d738a88551753762f9763c2384b
#
_cell.length_a   1.000
_cell.length_b   1.000
_cell.length_c   1.000
_cell.angle_alpha   90.00
_cell.angle_beta   90.00
_cell.angle_gamma   90.00
#
_symmetry.space_group_name_H-M   'P 1'
#
loop_
_entity.id
_entity.type
_entity.pdbx_description
1 polymer ?
#
loop_
_entity_poly.entity_id
_entity_poly.type
_entity_poly.pdbx_seq_one_letter_code
_entity_poly.pdbx_strand_id
1 'polypeptide(L)'
;MHRLLLLLLALGLGSAGVSAQTNEESVEPPAVFNMRNLGTEKQGWNNCGPATLTNALKHFGYADDQYRAAKWLKPNNEDKNISAWQMAEYVNTQIPELPVYALVRDGGTLDLLQTLMVNGFPVIIEFGYEPSGFQWMGHYLLLAGWDEALQEVNTMDSFRGPNTRYSYDKIDHYWQHFNYKYIVVYTVNREEELMALLGDDADEWQNQINALEMARAEAIADQEDSHAWFNMGSSFVGLGMYDAAAQAYDKAISLGLPWRMFWYQFGAWEAYYHTGRYDDMIRIARQNQNDGGGQYVEETYYYLGMAREGRGEINLALQNYNTALTFNPNFSPAREAKERLLAGTS
;
A
#
# COMPACT_ATOMS: atom_id res chain seq x y z
N MET A 1 29.02 3.49 24.10
CA MET A 1 28.12 2.48 24.69
C MET A 1 26.87 3.17 25.16
N HIS A 2 25.89 3.37 24.25
CA HIS A 2 24.57 3.92 24.58
C HIS A 2 23.58 2.76 24.57
N ARG A 3 23.04 2.48 25.74
CA ARG A 3 21.96 1.51 25.89
C ARG A 3 20.69 2.10 25.26
N LEU A 4 20.25 1.50 24.16
CA LEU A 4 18.92 1.75 23.61
C LEU A 4 17.90 1.19 24.62
N LEU A 5 17.25 2.07 25.36
CA LEU A 5 16.15 1.72 26.24
C LEU A 5 14.95 1.39 25.35
N LEU A 6 14.61 0.10 25.23
CA LEU A 6 13.32 -0.34 24.71
C LEU A 6 12.24 0.19 25.67
N LEU A 7 11.57 1.26 25.26
CA LEU A 7 10.38 1.75 25.96
C LEU A 7 9.23 0.76 25.73
N LEU A 8 9.07 -0.19 26.63
CA LEU A 8 7.89 -1.03 26.77
C LEU A 8 6.79 -0.19 27.42
N LEU A 9 5.99 0.49 26.62
CA LEU A 9 4.71 1.02 27.08
C LEU A 9 3.71 -0.14 27.09
N ALA A 10 3.49 -0.72 28.26
CA ALA A 10 2.40 -1.63 28.53
C ALA A 10 1.10 -0.81 28.63
N LEU A 11 0.38 -0.70 27.54
CA LEU A 11 -1.02 -0.24 27.56
C LEU A 11 -1.90 -1.43 27.91
N GLY A 12 -2.16 -1.61 29.19
CA GLY A 12 -3.19 -2.53 29.70
C GLY A 12 -4.56 -1.87 29.54
N LEU A 13 -5.27 -2.16 28.45
CA LEU A 13 -6.68 -1.84 28.31
C LEU A 13 -7.48 -3.14 28.44
N GLY A 14 -7.98 -3.40 29.64
CA GLY A 14 -8.99 -4.42 29.88
C GLY A 14 -10.36 -3.90 29.42
N SER A 15 -10.86 -4.35 28.29
CA SER A 15 -12.26 -4.20 27.92
C SER A 15 -12.94 -5.56 27.96
N ALA A 16 -13.84 -5.76 28.94
CA ALA A 16 -14.79 -6.86 28.92
C ALA A 16 -15.93 -6.50 27.95
N GLY A 17 -15.77 -6.87 26.69
CA GLY A 17 -16.83 -6.79 25.69
C GLY A 17 -17.66 -8.08 25.73
N VAL A 18 -18.96 -7.94 25.99
CA VAL A 18 -19.96 -9.02 25.83
C VAL A 18 -20.23 -9.11 24.32
N SER A 19 -19.63 -10.10 23.67
CA SER A 19 -19.89 -10.44 22.27
C SER A 19 -21.22 -11.20 22.18
N ALA A 20 -22.20 -10.62 21.50
CA ALA A 20 -23.36 -11.37 21.00
C ALA A 20 -22.89 -12.18 19.78
N GLN A 21 -22.66 -13.48 19.97
CA GLN A 21 -22.40 -14.40 18.86
C GLN A 21 -23.66 -14.57 18.01
N THR A 22 -23.67 -13.95 16.83
CA THR A 22 -24.51 -14.45 15.73
C THR A 22 -23.74 -15.62 15.09
N ASN A 23 -24.26 -16.84 15.26
CA ASN A 23 -23.77 -18.03 14.56
C ASN A 23 -24.16 -17.94 13.09
N GLU A 24 -23.39 -17.22 12.29
CA GLU A 24 -23.22 -17.55 10.89
C GLU A 24 -21.99 -18.48 10.80
N GLU A 25 -22.20 -19.73 10.36
CA GLU A 25 -21.11 -20.68 10.14
C GLU A 25 -20.16 -20.05 9.13
N SER A 26 -18.97 -19.63 9.58
CA SER A 26 -17.90 -19.20 8.69
C SER A 26 -17.56 -20.37 7.76
N VAL A 27 -17.70 -20.16 6.45
CA VAL A 27 -17.32 -21.18 5.46
C VAL A 27 -15.81 -21.36 5.57
N GLU A 28 -15.38 -22.54 6.06
CA GLU A 28 -13.95 -22.87 6.05
C GLU A 28 -13.43 -22.85 4.61
N PRO A 29 -12.29 -22.19 4.34
CA PRO A 29 -11.70 -22.18 3.02
C PRO A 29 -11.39 -23.62 2.55
N PRO A 30 -11.80 -23.98 1.31
CA PRO A 30 -11.54 -25.32 0.80
C PRO A 30 -10.04 -25.51 0.50
N ALA A 31 -9.55 -26.77 0.52
CA ALA A 31 -8.15 -27.06 0.24
C ALA A 31 -7.67 -26.61 -1.15
N VAL A 32 -8.57 -26.45 -2.11
CA VAL A 32 -8.30 -25.90 -3.44
C VAL A 32 -9.41 -24.93 -3.80
N PHE A 33 -9.05 -23.72 -4.20
CA PHE A 33 -10.00 -22.70 -4.62
C PHE A 33 -9.52 -21.96 -5.87
N ASN A 34 -10.45 -21.56 -6.71
CA ASN A 34 -10.20 -20.66 -7.83
C ASN A 34 -11.37 -19.68 -7.99
N MET A 35 -11.09 -18.42 -7.85
CA MET A 35 -12.05 -17.35 -8.06
C MET A 35 -12.41 -17.22 -9.54
N ARG A 36 -13.69 -16.99 -9.82
CA ARG A 36 -14.20 -16.89 -11.19
C ARG A 36 -14.37 -15.44 -11.62
N ASN A 37 -14.48 -15.23 -12.94
CA ASN A 37 -14.80 -13.94 -13.57
C ASN A 37 -13.76 -12.84 -13.34
N LEU A 38 -12.52 -13.20 -12.99
CA LEU A 38 -11.42 -12.25 -12.98
C LEU A 38 -10.97 -11.95 -14.40
N GLY A 39 -10.46 -10.73 -14.62
CA GLY A 39 -9.81 -10.37 -15.87
C GLY A 39 -8.48 -11.07 -16.07
N THR A 40 -8.00 -11.09 -17.31
CA THR A 40 -6.71 -11.72 -17.68
C THR A 40 -5.84 -10.80 -18.53
N GLU A 41 -6.06 -9.49 -18.40
CA GLU A 41 -5.33 -8.49 -19.18
C GLU A 41 -3.89 -8.37 -18.68
N LYS A 42 -2.94 -8.44 -19.61
CA LYS A 42 -1.52 -8.17 -19.33
C LYS A 42 -1.27 -6.67 -19.31
N GLN A 43 -0.39 -6.25 -18.42
CA GLN A 43 -0.05 -4.84 -18.29
C GLN A 43 0.66 -4.26 -19.52
N GLY A 44 0.34 -3.01 -19.82
CA GLY A 44 1.18 -2.14 -20.65
C GLY A 44 2.39 -1.62 -19.87
N TRP A 45 3.11 -0.69 -20.47
CA TRP A 45 4.33 -0.11 -19.85
C TRP A 45 4.02 0.54 -18.49
N ASN A 46 4.68 0.05 -17.44
CA ASN A 46 4.50 0.48 -16.04
C ASN A 46 3.04 0.44 -15.53
N ASN A 47 2.18 -0.39 -16.09
CA ASN A 47 0.74 -0.43 -15.80
C ASN A 47 0.34 -1.56 -14.85
N CYS A 48 1.22 -2.03 -13.94
CA CYS A 48 0.86 -3.11 -13.03
C CYS A 48 -0.39 -2.78 -12.19
N GLY A 49 -0.46 -1.60 -11.57
CA GLY A 49 -1.61 -1.16 -10.80
C GLY A 49 -2.90 -1.09 -11.63
N PRO A 50 -2.96 -0.29 -12.72
CA PRO A 50 -4.15 -0.18 -13.57
C PRO A 50 -4.63 -1.52 -14.14
N ALA A 51 -3.72 -2.38 -14.60
CA ALA A 51 -4.07 -3.68 -15.16
C ALA A 51 -4.61 -4.63 -14.10
N THR A 52 -3.96 -4.69 -12.93
CA THR A 52 -4.40 -5.53 -11.82
C THR A 52 -5.76 -5.09 -11.28
N LEU A 53 -5.96 -3.78 -11.13
CA LEU A 53 -7.24 -3.21 -10.71
C LEU A 53 -8.35 -3.52 -11.73
N THR A 54 -8.08 -3.31 -13.02
CA THR A 54 -9.02 -3.65 -14.10
C THR A 54 -9.39 -5.13 -14.07
N ASN A 55 -8.41 -6.02 -13.85
CA ASN A 55 -8.67 -7.46 -13.76
C ASN A 55 -9.55 -7.83 -12.55
N ALA A 56 -9.42 -7.15 -11.42
CA ALA A 56 -10.32 -7.30 -10.28
C ALA A 56 -11.73 -6.78 -10.58
N LEU A 57 -11.84 -5.61 -11.21
CA LEU A 57 -13.12 -4.99 -11.58
C LEU A 57 -13.92 -5.79 -12.61
N LYS A 58 -13.24 -6.62 -13.43
CA LYS A 58 -13.95 -7.55 -14.35
C LYS A 58 -14.89 -8.49 -13.62
N HIS A 59 -14.60 -8.84 -12.37
CA HIS A 59 -15.49 -9.65 -11.53
C HIS A 59 -16.88 -9.04 -11.39
N PHE A 60 -16.97 -7.73 -11.41
CA PHE A 60 -18.19 -6.94 -11.29
C PHE A 60 -18.76 -6.46 -12.63
N GLY A 61 -18.22 -6.97 -13.76
CA GLY A 61 -18.71 -6.62 -15.10
C GLY A 61 -18.12 -5.33 -15.67
N TYR A 62 -16.99 -4.85 -15.14
CA TYR A 62 -16.30 -3.68 -15.71
C TYR A 62 -15.94 -3.90 -17.18
N ALA A 63 -16.40 -3.01 -18.06
CA ALA A 63 -16.27 -3.18 -19.50
C ALA A 63 -14.95 -2.68 -20.08
N ASP A 64 -14.36 -1.64 -19.47
CA ASP A 64 -13.17 -0.97 -19.99
C ASP A 64 -11.88 -1.79 -19.72
N ASP A 65 -10.80 -1.34 -20.32
CA ASP A 65 -9.44 -1.87 -20.16
C ASP A 65 -8.59 -1.05 -19.17
N GLN A 66 -7.34 -1.47 -18.96
CA GLN A 66 -6.39 -0.79 -18.06
C GLN A 66 -6.11 0.66 -18.43
N TYR A 67 -6.27 1.05 -19.68
CA TYR A 67 -5.89 2.38 -20.13
C TYR A 67 -6.85 3.48 -19.64
N ARG A 68 -8.11 3.14 -19.36
CA ARG A 68 -9.04 4.06 -18.71
C ARG A 68 -8.54 4.39 -17.28
N ALA A 69 -8.20 3.37 -16.51
CA ALA A 69 -7.64 3.56 -15.16
C ALA A 69 -6.28 4.27 -15.21
N ALA A 70 -5.38 3.85 -16.12
CA ALA A 70 -4.06 4.45 -16.26
C ALA A 70 -4.11 5.93 -16.61
N LYS A 71 -5.06 6.36 -17.45
CA LYS A 71 -5.23 7.77 -17.82
C LYS A 71 -5.51 8.67 -16.62
N TRP A 72 -6.16 8.16 -15.59
CA TRP A 72 -6.45 8.90 -14.37
C TRP A 72 -5.37 8.73 -13.31
N LEU A 73 -4.96 7.49 -13.06
CA LEU A 73 -4.01 7.11 -12.01
C LEU A 73 -2.58 7.58 -12.31
N LYS A 74 -2.13 7.42 -13.54
CA LYS A 74 -0.76 7.75 -13.99
C LYS A 74 -0.73 8.31 -15.39
N PRO A 75 -1.19 9.55 -15.59
CA PRO A 75 -1.16 10.19 -16.91
C PRO A 75 0.26 10.35 -17.48
N ASN A 76 1.29 10.32 -16.63
CA ASN A 76 2.68 10.20 -17.05
C ASN A 76 3.07 8.73 -17.22
N ASN A 77 3.29 8.28 -18.46
CA ASN A 77 3.63 6.89 -18.76
C ASN A 77 4.96 6.41 -18.15
N GLU A 78 5.87 7.34 -17.82
CA GLU A 78 7.17 6.99 -17.21
C GLU A 78 7.09 6.79 -15.71
N ASP A 79 5.96 7.16 -15.09
CA ASP A 79 5.73 6.94 -13.67
C ASP A 79 5.83 5.45 -13.33
N LYS A 80 6.49 5.18 -12.21
CA LYS A 80 6.76 3.81 -11.71
C LYS A 80 5.84 3.41 -10.57
N ASN A 81 5.11 4.37 -10.02
CA ASN A 81 4.26 4.15 -8.85
C ASN A 81 2.79 4.46 -9.13
N ILE A 82 1.95 3.74 -8.46
CA ILE A 82 0.57 4.08 -8.13
C ILE A 82 0.34 3.55 -6.73
N SER A 83 0.07 4.42 -5.79
CA SER A 83 -0.19 4.01 -4.41
C SER A 83 -1.54 3.27 -4.29
N ALA A 84 -1.65 2.32 -3.36
CA ALA A 84 -2.87 1.55 -3.14
C ALA A 84 -4.10 2.44 -2.84
N TRP A 85 -3.91 3.56 -2.10
CA TRP A 85 -4.96 4.52 -1.83
C TRP A 85 -5.47 5.22 -3.10
N GLN A 86 -4.60 5.51 -4.09
CA GLN A 86 -5.02 6.06 -5.39
C GLN A 86 -5.88 5.06 -6.17
N MET A 87 -5.54 3.76 -6.10
CA MET A 87 -6.36 2.72 -6.72
C MET A 87 -7.76 2.66 -6.07
N ALA A 88 -7.83 2.72 -4.74
CA ALA A 88 -9.11 2.78 -4.05
C ALA A 88 -9.89 4.08 -4.38
N GLU A 89 -9.23 5.24 -4.39
CA GLU A 89 -9.86 6.52 -4.79
C GLU A 89 -10.43 6.44 -6.21
N TYR A 90 -9.70 5.86 -7.16
CA TYR A 90 -10.21 5.66 -8.52
C TYR A 90 -11.50 4.84 -8.53
N VAL A 91 -11.54 3.70 -7.84
CA VAL A 91 -12.75 2.87 -7.75
C VAL A 91 -13.88 3.65 -7.12
N ASN A 92 -13.63 4.35 -6.03
CA ASN A 92 -14.64 5.02 -5.24
C ASN A 92 -15.20 6.29 -5.90
N THR A 93 -14.47 6.87 -6.88
CA THR A 93 -14.85 8.19 -7.44
C THR A 93 -14.95 8.25 -8.96
N GLN A 94 -14.29 7.34 -9.72
CA GLN A 94 -14.14 7.50 -11.17
C GLN A 94 -14.92 6.48 -12.00
N ILE A 95 -15.60 5.51 -11.37
CA ILE A 95 -16.38 4.48 -12.03
C ILE A 95 -17.83 4.41 -11.50
N PRO A 96 -18.59 5.53 -11.55
CA PRO A 96 -19.94 5.61 -10.97
C PRO A 96 -20.95 4.68 -11.65
N GLU A 97 -20.62 4.11 -12.81
CA GLU A 97 -21.44 3.13 -13.52
C GLU A 97 -21.48 1.74 -12.86
N LEU A 98 -20.54 1.47 -11.92
CA LEU A 98 -20.54 0.24 -11.13
C LEU A 98 -20.78 0.56 -9.65
N PRO A 99 -21.66 -0.20 -8.97
CA PRO A 99 -21.90 -0.02 -7.53
C PRO A 99 -20.80 -0.67 -6.69
N VAL A 100 -19.54 -0.36 -6.98
CA VAL A 100 -18.37 -0.93 -6.34
C VAL A 100 -17.57 0.10 -5.56
N TYR A 101 -16.94 -0.37 -4.50
CA TYR A 101 -15.98 0.37 -3.69
C TYR A 101 -14.72 -0.46 -3.50
N ALA A 102 -13.64 0.20 -3.09
CA ALA A 102 -12.41 -0.44 -2.68
C ALA A 102 -11.94 0.14 -1.35
N LEU A 103 -11.37 -0.71 -0.51
CA LEU A 103 -10.69 -0.32 0.71
C LEU A 103 -9.28 -0.90 0.74
N VAL A 104 -8.39 -0.24 1.50
CA VAL A 104 -7.00 -0.64 1.71
C VAL A 104 -6.81 -0.97 3.17
N ARG A 105 -6.08 -2.04 3.46
CA ARG A 105 -5.66 -2.45 4.81
C ARG A 105 -4.22 -2.95 4.78
N ASP A 106 -3.57 -2.88 5.94
CA ASP A 106 -2.23 -3.44 6.19
C ASP A 106 -2.34 -4.67 7.08
N GLY A 107 -1.25 -5.44 7.25
CA GLY A 107 -1.21 -6.57 8.18
C GLY A 107 -2.08 -7.75 7.79
N GLY A 108 -2.33 -7.94 6.49
CA GLY A 108 -3.12 -9.09 6.00
C GLY A 108 -2.44 -10.43 6.29
N THR A 109 -3.25 -11.49 6.41
CA THR A 109 -2.78 -12.88 6.49
C THR A 109 -3.37 -13.71 5.35
N LEU A 110 -2.72 -14.78 4.93
CA LEU A 110 -3.26 -15.65 3.88
C LEU A 110 -4.63 -16.19 4.27
N ASP A 111 -4.85 -16.56 5.53
CA ASP A 111 -6.13 -17.07 6.04
C ASP A 111 -7.24 -16.03 5.88
N LEU A 112 -6.97 -14.76 6.21
CA LEU A 112 -7.92 -13.68 6.00
C LEU A 112 -8.24 -13.51 4.51
N LEU A 113 -7.20 -13.48 3.64
CA LEU A 113 -7.40 -13.30 2.21
C LEU A 113 -8.16 -14.48 1.59
N GLN A 114 -7.90 -15.71 2.02
CA GLN A 114 -8.65 -16.90 1.61
C GLN A 114 -10.13 -16.77 2.04
N THR A 115 -10.38 -16.33 3.28
CA THR A 115 -11.74 -16.09 3.79
C THR A 115 -12.46 -15.04 2.95
N LEU A 116 -11.84 -13.92 2.63
CA LEU A 116 -12.42 -12.89 1.76
C LEU A 116 -12.75 -13.44 0.36
N MET A 117 -11.83 -14.20 -0.22
CA MET A 117 -11.99 -14.74 -1.57
C MET A 117 -13.09 -15.80 -1.68
N VAL A 118 -13.23 -16.72 -0.71
CA VAL A 118 -14.33 -17.73 -0.73
C VAL A 118 -15.70 -17.05 -0.59
N ASN A 119 -15.75 -15.90 0.07
CA ASN A 119 -16.94 -15.07 0.14
C ASN A 119 -17.10 -14.14 -1.07
N GLY A 120 -16.28 -14.31 -2.13
CA GLY A 120 -16.45 -13.63 -3.41
C GLY A 120 -15.95 -12.18 -3.44
N PHE A 121 -15.01 -11.81 -2.57
CA PHE A 121 -14.34 -10.52 -2.58
C PHE A 121 -13.00 -10.64 -3.31
N PRO A 122 -12.80 -10.01 -4.48
CA PRO A 122 -11.50 -9.94 -5.12
C PRO A 122 -10.49 -9.20 -4.26
N VAL A 123 -9.30 -9.78 -4.11
CA VAL A 123 -8.22 -9.22 -3.29
C VAL A 123 -6.98 -8.99 -4.14
N ILE A 124 -6.44 -7.77 -4.05
CA ILE A 124 -5.16 -7.39 -4.63
C ILE A 124 -4.18 -7.21 -3.48
N ILE A 125 -2.95 -7.71 -3.64
CA ILE A 125 -1.85 -7.44 -2.72
C ILE A 125 -0.81 -6.54 -3.37
N GLU A 126 -0.17 -5.67 -2.58
CA GLU A 126 1.03 -4.95 -2.98
C GLU A 126 2.25 -5.77 -2.58
N PHE A 127 3.16 -6.00 -3.50
CA PHE A 127 4.11 -7.10 -3.46
C PHE A 127 5.48 -6.64 -3.96
N GLY A 128 6.54 -6.93 -3.22
CA GLY A 128 7.90 -6.74 -3.68
C GLY A 128 8.20 -7.70 -4.83
N TYR A 129 9.02 -7.29 -5.78
CA TYR A 129 9.25 -8.07 -6.98
C TYR A 129 10.69 -7.94 -7.48
N GLU A 130 11.35 -9.05 -7.67
CA GLU A 130 12.71 -9.13 -8.20
C GLU A 130 12.76 -10.06 -9.42
N PRO A 131 12.31 -9.59 -10.61
CA PRO A 131 12.37 -10.41 -11.80
C PRO A 131 13.82 -10.56 -12.27
N SER A 132 14.14 -11.71 -12.85
CA SER A 132 15.50 -11.99 -13.36
C SER A 132 15.99 -10.88 -14.28
N GLY A 133 17.17 -10.32 -13.99
CA GLY A 133 17.79 -9.23 -14.75
C GLY A 133 17.29 -7.82 -14.40
N PHE A 134 16.41 -7.68 -13.43
CA PHE A 134 15.91 -6.40 -12.93
C PHE A 134 16.26 -6.24 -11.45
N GLN A 135 16.32 -4.99 -10.99
CA GLN A 135 16.41 -4.68 -9.58
C GLN A 135 15.03 -4.80 -8.95
N TRP A 136 14.97 -4.80 -7.60
CA TRP A 136 13.74 -4.76 -6.84
C TRP A 136 12.79 -3.65 -7.32
N MET A 137 11.50 -3.95 -7.38
CA MET A 137 10.41 -3.03 -7.71
C MET A 137 9.14 -3.43 -6.96
N GLY A 138 8.23 -2.48 -6.77
CA GLY A 138 6.87 -2.75 -6.34
C GLY A 138 6.03 -3.35 -7.47
N HIS A 139 5.10 -4.21 -7.12
CA HIS A 139 4.18 -4.86 -8.05
C HIS A 139 2.84 -5.14 -7.38
N TYR A 140 1.77 -5.22 -8.16
CA TYR A 140 0.46 -5.62 -7.69
C TYR A 140 0.10 -7.00 -8.23
N LEU A 141 -0.39 -7.88 -7.35
CA LEU A 141 -0.93 -9.18 -7.71
C LEU A 141 -2.41 -9.26 -7.37
N LEU A 142 -3.23 -9.69 -8.31
CA LEU A 142 -4.59 -10.11 -8.04
C LEU A 142 -4.59 -11.59 -7.67
N LEU A 143 -5.04 -11.92 -6.47
CA LEU A 143 -5.15 -13.31 -6.04
C LEU A 143 -6.32 -13.97 -6.78
N ALA A 144 -6.07 -15.15 -7.33
CA ALA A 144 -7.05 -15.89 -8.12
C ALA A 144 -7.43 -17.24 -7.50
N GLY A 145 -6.67 -17.73 -6.52
CA GLY A 145 -6.95 -18.98 -5.85
C GLY A 145 -5.74 -19.54 -5.12
N TRP A 146 -5.85 -20.77 -4.64
CA TRP A 146 -4.77 -21.49 -3.95
C TRP A 146 -4.93 -23.01 -4.06
N ASP A 147 -3.87 -23.71 -3.69
CA ASP A 147 -3.80 -25.15 -3.55
C ASP A 147 -2.99 -25.48 -2.28
N GLU A 148 -3.69 -25.91 -1.23
CA GLU A 148 -3.08 -26.22 0.07
C GLU A 148 -2.10 -27.38 0.00
N ALA A 149 -2.37 -28.37 -0.85
CA ALA A 149 -1.48 -29.52 -0.97
C ALA A 149 -0.14 -29.16 -1.63
N LEU A 150 -0.14 -28.11 -2.47
CA LEU A 150 1.06 -27.58 -3.11
C LEU A 150 1.67 -26.39 -2.34
N GLN A 151 0.98 -25.83 -1.35
CA GLN A 151 1.34 -24.59 -0.66
C GLN A 151 1.59 -23.45 -1.66
N GLU A 152 0.66 -23.29 -2.61
CA GLU A 152 0.77 -22.30 -3.69
C GLU A 152 -0.47 -21.41 -3.76
N VAL A 153 -0.23 -20.13 -4.01
CA VAL A 153 -1.25 -19.15 -4.43
C VAL A 153 -1.24 -19.08 -5.95
N ASN A 154 -2.41 -19.18 -6.56
CA ASN A 154 -2.63 -18.88 -7.97
C ASN A 154 -2.98 -17.39 -8.12
N THR A 155 -2.34 -16.70 -9.05
CA THR A 155 -2.51 -15.26 -9.25
C THR A 155 -2.83 -14.92 -10.69
N MET A 156 -3.54 -13.81 -10.87
CA MET A 156 -3.52 -13.06 -12.11
C MET A 156 -2.39 -12.02 -12.00
N ASP A 157 -1.18 -12.42 -12.40
CA ASP A 157 -0.03 -11.52 -12.48
C ASP A 157 -0.07 -10.78 -13.82
N SER A 158 -0.30 -9.47 -13.78
CA SER A 158 -0.42 -8.66 -15.00
C SER A 158 0.88 -8.61 -15.82
N PHE A 159 2.05 -8.83 -15.21
CA PHE A 159 3.34 -8.89 -15.89
C PHE A 159 3.60 -10.28 -16.52
N ARG A 160 3.44 -11.36 -15.75
CA ARG A 160 3.69 -12.74 -16.22
C ARG A 160 2.51 -13.33 -16.98
N GLY A 161 1.31 -13.06 -16.54
CA GLY A 161 0.05 -13.54 -17.10
C GLY A 161 -0.81 -14.30 -16.10
N PRO A 162 -1.99 -14.76 -16.54
CA PRO A 162 -2.90 -15.53 -15.70
C PRO A 162 -2.32 -16.89 -15.30
N ASN A 163 -2.80 -17.42 -14.18
CA ASN A 163 -2.37 -18.70 -13.59
C ASN A 163 -0.89 -18.74 -13.22
N THR A 164 -0.28 -17.59 -12.91
CA THR A 164 1.05 -17.57 -12.34
C THR A 164 0.96 -18.01 -10.87
N ARG A 165 1.78 -19.02 -10.51
CA ARG A 165 1.78 -19.57 -9.17
C ARG A 165 3.00 -19.12 -8.39
N TYR A 166 2.77 -18.83 -7.13
CA TYR A 166 3.80 -18.48 -6.15
C TYR A 166 3.61 -19.36 -4.91
N SER A 167 4.70 -19.88 -4.35
CA SER A 167 4.63 -20.58 -3.06
C SER A 167 4.18 -19.60 -1.96
N TYR A 168 3.58 -20.13 -0.89
CA TYR A 168 3.18 -19.35 0.27
C TYR A 168 4.37 -18.58 0.86
N ASP A 169 5.53 -19.23 1.03
CA ASP A 169 6.76 -18.58 1.50
C ASP A 169 7.18 -17.40 0.62
N LYS A 170 6.99 -17.52 -0.70
CA LYS A 170 7.34 -16.44 -1.61
C LYS A 170 6.35 -15.29 -1.55
N ILE A 171 5.06 -15.58 -1.40
CA ILE A 171 4.04 -14.55 -1.16
C ILE A 171 4.34 -13.83 0.14
N ASP A 172 4.54 -14.56 1.23
CA ASP A 172 4.83 -14.01 2.55
C ASP A 172 6.05 -13.09 2.52
N HIS A 173 7.19 -13.59 2.01
CA HIS A 173 8.44 -12.84 1.92
C HIS A 173 8.30 -11.51 1.17
N TYR A 174 7.69 -11.50 -0.01
CA TYR A 174 7.61 -10.28 -0.81
C TYR A 174 6.43 -9.39 -0.45
N TRP A 175 5.37 -9.93 0.15
CA TRP A 175 4.24 -9.17 0.64
C TRP A 175 4.59 -8.40 1.92
N GLN A 176 5.45 -8.98 2.78
CA GLN A 176 6.07 -8.28 3.90
C GLN A 176 6.69 -6.94 3.49
N HIS A 177 7.30 -6.84 2.30
CA HIS A 177 7.93 -5.60 1.81
C HIS A 177 6.96 -4.40 1.76
N PHE A 178 5.66 -4.63 1.78
CA PHE A 178 4.59 -3.62 1.76
C PHE A 178 3.67 -3.72 2.98
N ASN A 179 4.21 -4.13 4.14
CA ASN A 179 3.45 -4.24 5.39
C ASN A 179 2.19 -5.12 5.24
N TYR A 180 2.29 -6.18 4.43
CA TYR A 180 1.16 -7.09 4.13
C TYR A 180 -0.09 -6.34 3.65
N LYS A 181 0.12 -5.30 2.86
CA LYS A 181 -0.94 -4.44 2.33
C LYS A 181 -1.81 -5.18 1.33
N TYR A 182 -3.14 -4.99 1.47
CA TYR A 182 -4.11 -5.53 0.54
C TYR A 182 -5.22 -4.53 0.22
N ILE A 183 -5.83 -4.72 -0.95
CA ILE A 183 -6.97 -3.95 -1.44
C ILE A 183 -8.10 -4.92 -1.67
N VAL A 184 -9.27 -4.66 -1.09
CA VAL A 184 -10.49 -5.43 -1.32
C VAL A 184 -11.45 -4.61 -2.17
N VAL A 185 -11.95 -5.21 -3.26
CA VAL A 185 -12.99 -4.60 -4.09
C VAL A 185 -14.32 -5.27 -3.78
N TYR A 186 -15.36 -4.48 -3.52
CA TYR A 186 -16.65 -4.97 -3.09
C TYR A 186 -17.81 -4.13 -3.62
N THR A 187 -19.01 -4.70 -3.65
CA THR A 187 -20.22 -3.95 -3.98
C THR A 187 -20.80 -3.32 -2.70
N VAL A 188 -21.33 -2.10 -2.83
CA VAL A 188 -21.85 -1.33 -1.68
C VAL A 188 -22.86 -2.09 -0.82
N ASN A 189 -23.67 -2.94 -1.42
CA ASN A 189 -24.65 -3.75 -0.69
C ASN A 189 -24.06 -4.93 0.10
N ARG A 190 -22.74 -5.17 0.00
CA ARG A 190 -21.99 -6.19 0.74
C ARG A 190 -20.96 -5.60 1.72
N GLU A 191 -21.03 -4.30 1.97
CA GLU A 191 -20.10 -3.61 2.87
C GLU A 191 -20.18 -4.18 4.31
N GLU A 192 -21.40 -4.37 4.83
CA GLU A 192 -21.60 -4.92 6.19
C GLU A 192 -21.01 -6.33 6.32
N GLU A 193 -21.18 -7.17 5.30
CA GLU A 193 -20.59 -8.51 5.25
C GLU A 193 -19.06 -8.45 5.23
N LEU A 194 -18.49 -7.56 4.40
CA LEU A 194 -17.04 -7.37 4.34
C LEU A 194 -16.49 -6.91 5.71
N MET A 195 -17.13 -5.93 6.35
CA MET A 195 -16.68 -5.44 7.66
C MET A 195 -16.77 -6.53 8.73
N ALA A 196 -17.78 -7.40 8.67
CA ALA A 196 -17.89 -8.55 9.57
C ALA A 196 -16.76 -9.57 9.36
N LEU A 197 -16.35 -9.82 8.10
CA LEU A 197 -15.24 -10.72 7.78
C LEU A 197 -13.87 -10.13 8.17
N LEU A 198 -13.71 -8.83 8.07
CA LEU A 198 -12.48 -8.14 8.50
C LEU A 198 -12.33 -8.12 10.03
N GLY A 199 -13.43 -8.25 10.77
CA GLY A 199 -13.39 -8.21 12.23
C GLY A 199 -12.79 -6.89 12.74
N ASP A 200 -11.76 -6.98 13.58
CA ASP A 200 -11.10 -5.80 14.14
C ASP A 200 -10.42 -4.94 13.07
N ASP A 201 -10.00 -5.54 11.95
CA ASP A 201 -9.38 -4.82 10.82
C ASP A 201 -10.39 -4.00 10.00
N ALA A 202 -11.69 -4.07 10.30
CA ALA A 202 -12.70 -3.16 9.74
C ALA A 202 -12.45 -1.71 10.16
N ASP A 203 -12.05 -1.49 11.41
CA ASP A 203 -11.62 -0.18 11.91
C ASP A 203 -10.16 0.10 11.48
N GLU A 204 -9.95 1.23 10.80
CA GLU A 204 -8.64 1.58 10.24
C GLU A 204 -7.56 1.77 11.33
N TRP A 205 -7.93 2.37 12.45
CA TRP A 205 -7.01 2.58 13.57
C TRP A 205 -6.61 1.24 14.20
N GLN A 206 -7.59 0.36 14.45
CA GLN A 206 -7.30 -0.97 14.99
C GLN A 206 -6.48 -1.81 14.02
N ASN A 207 -6.74 -1.72 12.71
CA ASN A 207 -5.94 -2.37 11.68
C ASN A 207 -4.47 -1.93 11.75
N GLN A 208 -4.20 -0.62 11.93
CA GLN A 208 -2.82 -0.14 12.08
C GLN A 208 -2.16 -0.63 13.37
N ILE A 209 -2.92 -0.84 14.45
CA ILE A 209 -2.41 -1.46 15.69
C ILE A 209 -2.04 -2.93 15.42
N ASN A 210 -2.91 -3.69 14.76
CA ASN A 210 -2.67 -5.10 14.44
C ASN A 210 -1.47 -5.27 13.51
N ALA A 211 -1.35 -4.44 12.47
CA ALA A 211 -0.20 -4.42 11.58
C ALA A 211 1.11 -4.05 12.30
N LEU A 212 1.06 -3.10 13.24
CA LEU A 212 2.20 -2.75 14.08
C LEU A 212 2.65 -3.92 14.98
N GLU A 213 1.71 -4.64 15.57
CA GLU A 213 2.03 -5.80 16.41
C GLU A 213 2.66 -6.93 15.60
N MET A 214 2.19 -7.18 14.37
CA MET A 214 2.78 -8.13 13.44
C MET A 214 4.23 -7.72 13.11
N ALA A 215 4.45 -6.52 12.61
CA ALA A 215 5.78 -6.02 12.26
C ALA A 215 6.73 -6.01 13.46
N ARG A 216 6.22 -5.70 14.66
CA ARG A 216 6.99 -5.75 15.90
C ARG A 216 7.40 -7.19 16.27
N ALA A 217 6.51 -8.16 16.09
CA ALA A 217 6.83 -9.57 16.33
C ALA A 217 7.94 -10.05 15.40
N GLU A 218 7.90 -9.67 14.13
CA GLU A 218 8.95 -9.96 13.14
C GLU A 218 10.28 -9.31 13.53
N ALA A 219 10.29 -8.02 13.89
CA ALA A 219 11.50 -7.31 14.32
C ALA A 219 12.09 -7.85 15.64
N ILE A 220 11.27 -8.49 16.49
CA ILE A 220 11.75 -9.20 17.69
C ILE A 220 12.36 -10.55 17.30
N ALA A 221 11.77 -11.26 16.36
CA ALA A 221 12.26 -12.55 15.87
C ALA A 221 13.58 -12.39 15.11
N ASP A 222 13.71 -11.35 14.29
CA ASP A 222 14.94 -10.96 13.61
C ASP A 222 15.18 -9.44 13.67
N GLN A 223 16.11 -9.01 14.50
CA GLN A 223 16.45 -7.58 14.68
C GLN A 223 17.17 -6.96 13.47
N GLU A 224 17.65 -7.78 12.55
CA GLU A 224 18.31 -7.34 11.31
C GLU A 224 17.34 -7.35 10.11
N ASP A 225 16.07 -7.73 10.30
CA ASP A 225 15.03 -7.61 9.27
C ASP A 225 14.67 -6.15 9.02
N SER A 226 15.21 -5.60 7.94
CA SER A 226 14.97 -4.21 7.54
C SER A 226 13.51 -3.93 7.17
N HIS A 227 12.79 -4.93 6.63
CA HIS A 227 11.39 -4.76 6.24
C HIS A 227 10.47 -4.74 7.46
N ALA A 228 10.73 -5.56 8.48
CA ALA A 228 9.98 -5.51 9.73
C ALA A 228 10.09 -4.12 10.39
N TRP A 229 11.29 -3.55 10.46
CA TRP A 229 11.47 -2.18 10.97
C TRP A 229 10.79 -1.13 10.10
N PHE A 230 10.82 -1.29 8.79
CA PHE A 230 10.14 -0.38 7.86
C PHE A 230 8.62 -0.43 8.06
N ASN A 231 8.05 -1.63 8.21
CA ASN A 231 6.64 -1.88 8.46
C ASN A 231 6.18 -1.29 9.80
N MET A 232 7.00 -1.42 10.86
CA MET A 232 6.75 -0.70 12.11
C MET A 232 6.65 0.81 11.88
N GLY A 233 7.57 1.37 11.08
CA GLY A 233 7.53 2.79 10.70
C GLY A 233 6.22 3.15 10.00
N SER A 234 5.77 2.33 9.06
CA SER A 234 4.53 2.55 8.31
C SER A 234 3.30 2.54 9.21
N SER A 235 3.18 1.55 10.10
CA SER A 235 2.08 1.47 11.05
C SER A 235 2.13 2.60 12.09
N PHE A 236 3.31 3.00 12.56
CA PHE A 236 3.45 4.18 13.43
C PHE A 236 2.98 5.47 12.76
N VAL A 237 3.23 5.64 11.44
CA VAL A 237 2.69 6.78 10.68
C VAL A 237 1.16 6.71 10.66
N GLY A 238 0.57 5.56 10.36
CA GLY A 238 -0.88 5.37 10.38
C GLY A 238 -1.51 5.71 11.74
N LEU A 239 -0.76 5.52 12.83
CA LEU A 239 -1.15 5.87 14.20
C LEU A 239 -0.75 7.30 14.62
N GLY A 240 -0.19 8.13 13.73
CA GLY A 240 0.27 9.47 14.06
C GLY A 240 1.46 9.54 15.03
N MET A 241 2.16 8.44 15.23
CA MET A 241 3.31 8.32 16.15
C MET A 241 4.64 8.63 15.44
N TYR A 242 4.75 9.84 14.89
CA TYR A 242 5.80 10.22 13.95
C TYR A 242 7.24 10.12 14.49
N ASP A 243 7.47 10.41 15.77
CA ASP A 243 8.79 10.26 16.38
C ASP A 243 9.25 8.78 16.42
N ALA A 244 8.34 7.87 16.75
CA ALA A 244 8.60 6.43 16.72
C ALA A 244 8.78 5.93 15.29
N ALA A 245 7.95 6.40 14.35
CA ALA A 245 8.06 6.11 12.94
C ALA A 245 9.43 6.50 12.38
N ALA A 246 9.90 7.73 12.66
CA ALA A 246 11.19 8.22 12.18
C ALA A 246 12.35 7.35 12.69
N GLN A 247 12.30 6.91 13.96
CA GLN A 247 13.32 6.01 14.52
C GLN A 247 13.29 4.62 13.88
N ALA A 248 12.09 4.06 13.61
CA ALA A 248 11.94 2.77 12.97
C ALA A 248 12.47 2.82 11.51
N TYR A 249 12.15 3.87 10.75
CA TYR A 249 12.69 4.08 9.41
C TYR A 249 14.21 4.30 9.41
N ASP A 250 14.78 5.04 10.37
CA ASP A 250 16.23 5.19 10.49
C ASP A 250 16.91 3.83 10.71
N LYS A 251 16.34 2.98 11.57
CA LYS A 251 16.84 1.61 11.79
C LYS A 251 16.73 0.79 10.51
N ALA A 252 15.57 0.77 9.83
CA ALA A 252 15.36 0.07 8.58
C ALA A 252 16.37 0.48 7.49
N ILE A 253 16.56 1.79 7.30
CA ILE A 253 17.54 2.34 6.34
C ILE A 253 18.96 1.91 6.70
N SER A 254 19.32 1.91 7.98
CA SER A 254 20.66 1.52 8.45
C SER A 254 20.97 0.04 8.22
N LEU A 255 19.94 -0.81 8.18
CA LEU A 255 20.06 -2.25 7.91
C LEU A 255 20.19 -2.55 6.40
N GLY A 256 19.82 -1.62 5.55
CA GLY A 256 19.89 -1.74 4.10
C GLY A 256 18.57 -2.19 3.48
N LEU A 257 17.90 -1.25 2.85
CA LEU A 257 16.66 -1.46 2.09
C LEU A 257 16.92 -1.31 0.59
N PRO A 258 16.16 -2.00 -0.26
CA PRO A 258 16.13 -1.66 -1.67
C PRO A 258 15.73 -0.19 -1.83
N TRP A 259 16.64 0.63 -2.37
CA TRP A 259 16.40 2.08 -2.44
C TRP A 259 15.08 2.45 -3.13
N ARG A 260 14.69 1.66 -4.13
CA ARG A 260 13.45 1.87 -4.87
C ARG A 260 12.18 1.76 -4.04
N MET A 261 12.24 1.25 -2.80
CA MET A 261 11.09 1.30 -1.89
C MET A 261 10.57 2.73 -1.70
N PHE A 262 11.46 3.73 -1.73
CA PHE A 262 11.09 5.15 -1.65
C PHE A 262 10.43 5.72 -2.92
N TRP A 263 10.25 4.89 -3.97
CA TRP A 263 9.40 5.25 -5.11
C TRP A 263 7.94 4.85 -4.89
N TYR A 264 7.67 3.92 -3.97
CA TYR A 264 6.38 3.29 -3.74
C TYR A 264 5.79 3.57 -2.36
N GLN A 265 6.61 3.85 -1.36
CA GLN A 265 6.20 3.96 0.04
C GLN A 265 6.72 5.25 0.66
N PHE A 266 5.80 6.08 1.15
CA PHE A 266 6.09 7.46 1.53
C PHE A 266 6.00 7.72 3.03
N GLY A 267 5.77 6.72 3.87
CA GLY A 267 5.66 6.88 5.32
C GLY A 267 6.90 7.51 5.98
N ALA A 268 8.11 7.21 5.48
CA ALA A 268 9.33 7.86 5.98
C ALA A 268 9.33 9.38 5.75
N TRP A 269 8.77 9.84 4.64
CA TRP A 269 8.63 11.26 4.34
C TRP A 269 7.67 11.95 5.30
N GLU A 270 6.52 11.31 5.61
CA GLU A 270 5.55 11.79 6.58
C GLU A 270 6.18 11.90 7.98
N ALA A 271 6.86 10.85 8.42
CA ALA A 271 7.53 10.83 9.71
C ALA A 271 8.59 11.94 9.82
N TYR A 272 9.41 12.12 8.79
CA TYR A 272 10.44 13.17 8.78
C TYR A 272 9.82 14.58 8.68
N TYR A 273 8.72 14.77 7.96
CA TYR A 273 8.01 16.03 7.91
C TYR A 273 7.52 16.45 9.30
N HIS A 274 6.79 15.57 9.98
CA HIS A 274 6.20 15.87 11.29
C HIS A 274 7.24 15.98 12.42
N THR A 275 8.44 15.45 12.22
CA THR A 275 9.56 15.62 13.16
C THR A 275 10.52 16.75 12.76
N GLY A 276 10.19 17.56 11.74
CA GLY A 276 11.00 18.69 11.30
C GLY A 276 12.30 18.31 10.58
N ARG A 277 12.44 17.06 10.16
CA ARG A 277 13.65 16.50 9.52
C ARG A 277 13.65 16.76 8.01
N TYR A 278 13.45 17.99 7.60
CA TYR A 278 13.30 18.41 6.19
C TYR A 278 14.55 18.08 5.34
N ASP A 279 15.74 18.11 5.92
CA ASP A 279 16.98 17.78 5.20
C ASP A 279 17.04 16.29 4.83
N ASP A 280 16.49 15.41 5.64
CA ASP A 280 16.37 13.98 5.31
C ASP A 280 15.41 13.77 4.14
N MET A 281 14.26 14.44 4.13
CA MET A 281 13.32 14.43 3.02
C MET A 281 13.98 14.90 1.71
N ILE A 282 14.72 16.04 1.75
CA ILE A 282 15.43 16.55 0.58
C ILE A 282 16.51 15.57 0.09
N ARG A 283 17.18 14.87 1.00
CA ARG A 283 18.17 13.85 0.66
C ARG A 283 17.53 12.68 -0.09
N ILE A 284 16.40 12.17 0.39
CA ILE A 284 15.64 11.08 -0.27
C ILE A 284 15.14 11.56 -1.64
N ALA A 285 14.58 12.76 -1.74
CA ALA A 285 14.10 13.31 -3.01
C ALA A 285 15.21 13.39 -4.06
N ARG A 286 16.39 13.90 -3.68
CA ARG A 286 17.55 13.96 -4.58
C ARG A 286 18.00 12.59 -5.05
N GLN A 287 17.96 11.60 -4.21
CA GLN A 287 18.33 10.24 -4.59
C GLN A 287 17.30 9.65 -5.55
N ASN A 288 15.98 9.82 -5.30
CA ASN A 288 14.94 9.45 -6.23
C ASN A 288 15.12 10.11 -7.61
N GLN A 289 15.42 11.42 -7.62
CA GLN A 289 15.63 12.17 -8.86
C GLN A 289 16.85 11.68 -9.67
N ASN A 290 17.85 11.12 -9.01
CA ASN A 290 19.08 10.63 -9.65
C ASN A 290 19.01 9.15 -10.07
N ASP A 291 18.03 8.40 -9.58
CA ASP A 291 17.93 6.96 -9.81
C ASP A 291 16.90 6.63 -10.90
N GLY A 292 17.22 7.00 -12.14
CA GLY A 292 16.66 6.50 -13.42
C GLY A 292 15.13 6.32 -13.58
N GLY A 293 14.35 6.31 -12.52
CA GLY A 293 12.89 6.09 -12.53
C GLY A 293 12.15 6.96 -11.53
N GLY A 294 12.68 7.15 -10.33
CA GLY A 294 12.06 7.95 -9.28
C GLY A 294 11.89 9.43 -9.62
N GLN A 295 12.61 9.92 -10.63
CA GLN A 295 12.41 11.28 -11.17
C GLN A 295 11.04 11.50 -11.83
N TYR A 296 10.29 10.43 -12.12
CA TYR A 296 8.96 10.52 -12.74
C TYR A 296 7.82 10.27 -11.76
N VAL A 297 8.13 9.99 -10.49
CA VAL A 297 7.18 9.75 -9.42
C VAL A 297 6.73 11.10 -8.83
N GLU A 298 5.44 11.43 -8.96
CA GLU A 298 4.90 12.73 -8.55
C GLU A 298 5.04 12.97 -7.05
N GLU A 299 4.95 11.95 -6.22
CA GLU A 299 5.10 12.05 -4.77
C GLU A 299 6.50 12.55 -4.38
N THR A 300 7.55 12.20 -5.16
CA THR A 300 8.90 12.73 -4.93
C THR A 300 8.89 14.27 -4.89
N TYR A 301 8.15 14.89 -5.78
CA TYR A 301 8.06 16.37 -5.85
C TYR A 301 7.07 16.92 -4.83
N TYR A 302 6.00 16.21 -4.55
CA TYR A 302 5.06 16.61 -3.49
C TYR A 302 5.78 16.69 -2.14
N TYR A 303 6.47 15.62 -1.71
CA TYR A 303 7.19 15.62 -0.44
C TYR A 303 8.40 16.56 -0.41
N LEU A 304 9.07 16.77 -1.55
CA LEU A 304 10.08 17.82 -1.66
C LEU A 304 9.45 19.21 -1.48
N GLY A 305 8.24 19.42 -1.99
CA GLY A 305 7.45 20.62 -1.77
C GLY A 305 7.14 20.83 -0.29
N MET A 306 6.65 19.78 0.41
CA MET A 306 6.39 19.82 1.85
C MET A 306 7.66 20.17 2.66
N ALA A 307 8.80 19.57 2.35
CA ALA A 307 10.06 19.87 3.01
C ALA A 307 10.49 21.34 2.81
N ARG A 308 10.30 21.88 1.60
CA ARG A 308 10.56 23.29 1.29
C ARG A 308 9.62 24.24 2.02
N GLU A 309 8.35 23.86 2.10
CA GLU A 309 7.33 24.60 2.87
C GLU A 309 7.70 24.64 4.36
N GLY A 310 8.04 23.52 4.96
CA GLY A 310 8.47 23.42 6.36
C GLY A 310 9.73 24.27 6.67
N ARG A 311 10.57 24.52 5.67
CA ARG A 311 11.74 25.41 5.77
C ARG A 311 11.40 26.88 5.49
N GLY A 312 10.16 27.21 5.19
CA GLY A 312 9.74 28.56 4.80
C GLY A 312 10.15 28.96 3.36
N GLU A 313 10.60 28.04 2.55
CA GLU A 313 11.04 28.24 1.17
C GLU A 313 9.85 28.21 0.19
N ILE A 314 8.85 29.06 0.40
CA ILE A 314 7.51 29.01 -0.21
C ILE A 314 7.54 28.93 -1.75
N ASN A 315 8.40 29.76 -2.40
CA ASN A 315 8.50 29.76 -3.85
C ASN A 315 9.00 28.40 -4.40
N LEU A 316 9.94 27.76 -3.69
CA LEU A 316 10.45 26.43 -4.06
C LEU A 316 9.40 25.35 -3.79
N ALA A 317 8.62 25.47 -2.70
CA ALA A 317 7.51 24.58 -2.41
C ALA A 317 6.47 24.61 -3.55
N LEU A 318 6.03 25.81 -3.96
CA LEU A 318 5.09 26.00 -5.07
C LEU A 318 5.63 25.42 -6.40
N GLN A 319 6.93 25.57 -6.69
CA GLN A 319 7.55 24.98 -7.87
C GLN A 319 7.46 23.45 -7.84
N ASN A 320 7.74 22.84 -6.68
CA ASN A 320 7.69 21.39 -6.53
C ASN A 320 6.24 20.85 -6.62
N TYR A 321 5.26 21.48 -5.98
CA TYR A 321 3.86 21.11 -6.15
C TYR A 321 3.39 21.25 -7.59
N ASN A 322 3.81 22.29 -8.32
CA ASN A 322 3.53 22.41 -9.74
C ASN A 322 4.17 21.30 -10.57
N THR A 323 5.40 20.86 -10.22
CA THR A 323 6.06 19.74 -10.90
C THR A 323 5.30 18.43 -10.67
N ALA A 324 4.88 18.16 -9.42
CA ALA A 324 4.04 16.99 -9.13
C ALA A 324 2.75 17.00 -9.97
N LEU A 325 2.05 18.14 -10.05
CA LEU A 325 0.83 18.32 -10.86
C LEU A 325 1.09 18.29 -12.38
N THR A 326 2.30 18.55 -12.83
CA THR A 326 2.70 18.37 -14.24
C THR A 326 2.79 16.88 -14.58
N PHE A 327 3.27 16.05 -13.67
CA PHE A 327 3.31 14.61 -13.85
C PHE A 327 1.94 13.97 -13.67
N ASN A 328 1.21 14.35 -12.62
CA ASN A 328 -0.14 13.87 -12.39
C ASN A 328 -1.10 15.01 -11.99
N PRO A 329 -1.86 15.56 -12.93
CA PRO A 329 -2.85 16.62 -12.65
C PRO A 329 -3.96 16.17 -11.67
N ASN A 330 -4.17 14.86 -11.51
CA ASN A 330 -5.19 14.30 -10.64
C ASN A 330 -4.69 14.09 -9.20
N PHE A 331 -3.40 14.32 -8.93
CA PHE A 331 -2.80 14.11 -7.61
C PHE A 331 -3.30 15.17 -6.62
N SER A 332 -4.37 14.85 -5.90
CA SER A 332 -5.06 15.76 -4.98
C SER A 332 -4.15 16.35 -3.89
N PRO A 333 -3.20 15.59 -3.26
CA PRO A 333 -2.37 16.18 -2.20
C PRO A 333 -1.56 17.39 -2.64
N ALA A 334 -0.96 17.35 -3.84
CA ALA A 334 -0.18 18.47 -4.35
C ALA A 334 -1.06 19.68 -4.73
N ARG A 335 -2.27 19.42 -5.25
CA ARG A 335 -3.24 20.47 -5.58
C ARG A 335 -3.69 21.22 -4.32
N GLU A 336 -4.10 20.49 -3.29
CA GLU A 336 -4.55 21.06 -2.02
C GLU A 336 -3.44 21.81 -1.30
N ALA A 337 -2.23 21.26 -1.27
CA ALA A 337 -1.07 21.94 -0.69
C ALA A 337 -0.75 23.26 -1.41
N LYS A 338 -0.79 23.25 -2.74
CA LYS A 338 -0.60 24.47 -3.55
C LYS A 338 -1.68 25.52 -3.28
N GLU A 339 -2.95 25.12 -3.27
CA GLU A 339 -4.09 26.03 -3.03
C GLU A 339 -4.00 26.63 -1.62
N ARG A 340 -3.70 25.83 -0.61
CA ARG A 340 -3.48 26.28 0.78
C ARG A 340 -2.38 27.33 0.88
N LEU A 341 -1.22 27.10 0.22
CA LEU A 341 -0.12 28.06 0.22
C LEU A 341 -0.49 29.39 -0.46
N LEU A 342 -1.19 29.34 -1.59
CA LEU A 342 -1.63 30.54 -2.30
C LEU A 342 -2.66 31.35 -1.51
N ALA A 343 -3.55 30.68 -0.79
CA ALA A 343 -4.52 31.36 0.10
C ALA A 343 -3.86 32.02 1.32
N GLY A 344 -2.79 31.42 1.86
CA GLY A 344 -2.06 31.98 3.00
C GLY A 344 -1.09 33.11 2.65
N THR A 345 -0.82 33.35 1.37
CA THR A 345 0.03 34.46 0.87
C THR A 345 -0.78 35.68 0.41
N SER A 346 -2.11 35.62 0.47
CA SER A 346 -3.06 36.70 0.14
C SER A 346 -3.47 37.45 1.40
#